data_8a4d91bba3b2894662791da00d7663e4
#
_entry.id   8a4d91bba3b2894662791da00d7663e4
#
_cell.length_a   1.000
_cell.length_b   1.000
_cell.length_c   1.000
_cell.angle_alpha   90.00
_cell.angle_beta   90.00
_cell.angle_gamma   90.00
#
_symmetry.space_group_name_H-M   'P 1'
#
loop_
_entity.id
_entity.type
_entity.pdbx_description
1 polymer ?
#
loop_
_entity_poly.entity_id
_entity_poly.type
_entity_poly.pdbx_seq_one_letter_code
_entity_poly.pdbx_strand_id
1 'polypeptide(L)'
;MARLKIGFIPIEGGHYYKEALEEVTRAEELGFDSVWMEEHHSVANHYWPSPLVVLAGFATRTSRLTLGTDILVAAFHNPVRLAEDAALLDVMSGGRFTMGIAIGYKPDEFLLYDATLEKRGARLEAGLALMKALWTQDGVLLGTASPSTMVREWRDEPPAAEELK
;
A
#
# COMPACT_ATOMS: atom_id res chain seq x y z
N MET A 1 -1.86 -30.17 12.63
CA MET A 1 -2.96 -29.29 12.19
C MET A 1 -2.43 -27.87 12.09
N ALA A 2 -2.74 -27.12 11.01
CA ALA A 2 -2.38 -25.72 10.93
C ALA A 2 -3.15 -24.95 12.03
N ARG A 3 -2.46 -24.07 12.77
CA ARG A 3 -3.08 -23.17 13.75
C ARG A 3 -3.96 -22.16 13.03
N LEU A 4 -5.13 -21.87 13.56
CA LEU A 4 -5.95 -20.74 13.11
C LEU A 4 -5.16 -19.44 13.31
N LYS A 5 -5.12 -18.59 12.30
CA LYS A 5 -4.54 -17.25 12.38
C LYS A 5 -5.63 -16.24 12.67
N ILE A 6 -5.34 -15.29 13.56
CA ILE A 6 -6.28 -14.26 13.99
C ILE A 6 -5.68 -12.90 13.66
N GLY A 7 -6.37 -12.13 12.85
CA GLY A 7 -6.07 -10.73 12.56
C GLY A 7 -7.16 -9.81 13.10
N PHE A 8 -6.88 -8.52 13.15
CA PHE A 8 -7.84 -7.50 13.57
C PHE A 8 -7.61 -6.17 12.86
N ILE A 9 -8.60 -5.31 12.91
CA ILE A 9 -8.54 -3.91 12.52
C ILE A 9 -8.56 -3.11 13.83
N PRO A 10 -7.56 -2.24 14.09
CA PRO A 10 -7.53 -1.44 15.31
C PRO A 10 -8.58 -0.33 15.25
N ILE A 11 -8.75 0.39 16.38
CA ILE A 11 -9.61 1.58 16.43
C ILE A 11 -9.30 2.52 15.26
N GLU A 12 -10.34 2.98 14.59
CA GLU A 12 -10.22 3.79 13.39
C GLU A 12 -10.26 5.29 13.69
N GLY A 13 -9.53 6.04 12.87
CA GLY A 13 -9.52 7.48 12.90
C GLY A 13 -8.17 8.09 13.25
N GLY A 14 -7.72 9.06 12.44
CA GLY A 14 -6.39 9.67 12.58
C GLY A 14 -6.10 10.30 13.94
N HIS A 15 -7.13 10.73 14.65
CA HIS A 15 -6.99 11.28 16.00
C HIS A 15 -6.82 10.19 17.09
N TYR A 16 -7.09 8.93 16.78
CA TYR A 16 -6.88 7.78 17.67
C TYR A 16 -5.57 7.03 17.40
N TYR A 17 -4.61 7.66 16.72
CA TYR A 17 -3.36 6.98 16.37
C TYR A 17 -2.62 6.40 17.58
N LYS A 18 -2.62 7.10 18.72
CA LYS A 18 -1.94 6.62 19.94
C LYS A 18 -2.62 5.38 20.49
N GLU A 19 -3.95 5.39 20.55
CA GLU A 19 -4.76 4.28 21.01
C GLU A 19 -4.61 3.08 20.08
N ALA A 20 -4.66 3.28 18.76
CA ALA A 20 -4.42 2.24 17.78
C ALA A 20 -3.01 1.62 17.93
N LEU A 21 -1.99 2.43 18.20
CA LEU A 21 -0.64 1.96 18.44
C LEU A 21 -0.52 1.11 19.70
N GLU A 22 -1.22 1.49 20.78
CA GLU A 22 -1.31 0.72 22.02
C GLU A 22 -2.05 -0.61 21.78
N GLU A 23 -3.18 -0.60 21.08
CA GLU A 23 -3.92 -1.80 20.70
C GLU A 23 -3.06 -2.78 19.90
N VAL A 24 -2.34 -2.29 18.89
CA VAL A 24 -1.49 -3.11 18.03
C VAL A 24 -0.34 -3.73 18.82
N THR A 25 0.30 -2.94 19.68
CA THR A 25 1.35 -3.44 20.57
C THR A 25 0.82 -4.53 21.51
N ARG A 26 -0.33 -4.27 22.11
CA ARG A 26 -0.97 -5.22 23.02
C ARG A 26 -1.45 -6.49 22.31
N ALA A 27 -1.97 -6.37 21.11
CA ALA A 27 -2.38 -7.53 20.29
C ALA A 27 -1.20 -8.44 19.96
N GLU A 28 -0.02 -7.87 19.67
CA GLU A 28 1.20 -8.64 19.48
C GLU A 28 1.57 -9.46 20.73
N GLU A 29 1.50 -8.85 21.91
CA GLU A 29 1.74 -9.53 23.19
C GLU A 29 0.75 -10.66 23.45
N LEU A 30 -0.51 -10.44 23.09
CA LEU A 30 -1.60 -11.43 23.25
C LEU A 30 -1.57 -12.56 22.22
N GLY A 31 -0.70 -12.48 21.22
CA GLY A 31 -0.49 -13.54 20.24
C GLY A 31 -1.37 -13.45 18.99
N PHE A 32 -1.93 -12.30 18.67
CA PHE A 32 -2.54 -12.05 17.36
C PHE A 32 -1.50 -12.22 16.25
N ASP A 33 -1.96 -12.56 15.05
CA ASP A 33 -1.10 -12.88 13.91
C ASP A 33 -0.94 -11.72 12.93
N SER A 34 -1.93 -10.82 12.83
CA SER A 34 -1.91 -9.73 11.87
C SER A 34 -2.78 -8.55 12.29
N VAL A 35 -2.43 -7.37 11.77
CA VAL A 35 -3.23 -6.14 11.82
C VAL A 35 -3.49 -5.65 10.41
N TRP A 36 -4.69 -5.14 10.15
CA TRP A 36 -5.15 -4.72 8.84
C TRP A 36 -5.68 -3.30 8.89
N MET A 37 -5.38 -2.51 7.86
CA MET A 37 -5.79 -1.12 7.76
C MET A 37 -6.62 -0.91 6.50
N GLU A 38 -7.74 -0.23 6.65
CA GLU A 38 -8.60 0.18 5.54
C GLU A 38 -8.16 1.52 4.95
N GLU A 39 -8.58 1.82 3.72
CA GLU A 39 -8.40 3.12 3.08
C GLU A 39 -9.75 3.73 2.75
N HIS A 40 -10.07 4.87 3.36
CA HIS A 40 -11.23 5.67 3.04
C HIS A 40 -10.92 7.17 3.09
N HIS A 41 -11.61 7.92 2.24
CA HIS A 41 -11.37 9.35 2.10
C HIS A 41 -12.63 10.16 2.32
N SER A 42 -12.47 11.36 2.91
CA SER A 42 -13.56 12.33 3.13
C SER A 42 -14.82 11.73 3.78
N VAL A 43 -14.63 10.89 4.76
CA VAL A 43 -15.72 10.29 5.54
C VAL A 43 -15.81 10.88 6.94
N ALA A 44 -17.05 11.07 7.44
CA ALA A 44 -17.29 11.72 8.73
C ALA A 44 -16.77 10.90 9.93
N ASN A 45 -16.61 9.60 9.78
CA ASN A 45 -16.11 8.68 10.79
C ASN A 45 -14.57 8.60 10.86
N HIS A 46 -13.87 9.48 10.13
CA HIS A 46 -12.44 9.66 10.25
C HIS A 46 -11.57 8.41 9.98
N TYR A 47 -12.00 7.51 9.08
CA TYR A 47 -11.17 6.40 8.61
C TYR A 47 -9.76 6.85 8.23
N TRP A 48 -8.84 5.91 8.20
CA TRP A 48 -7.45 6.19 7.85
C TRP A 48 -7.31 6.54 6.36
N PRO A 49 -6.89 7.76 6.03
CA PRO A 49 -6.71 8.14 4.61
C PRO A 49 -5.37 7.65 4.04
N SER A 50 -4.44 7.23 4.89
CA SER A 50 -3.08 6.85 4.50
C SER A 50 -2.61 5.61 5.26
N PRO A 51 -3.16 4.43 4.96
CA PRO A 51 -2.86 3.21 5.71
C PRO A 51 -1.38 2.84 5.70
N LEU A 52 -0.64 3.07 4.61
CA LEU A 52 0.80 2.79 4.55
C LEU A 52 1.60 3.61 5.57
N VAL A 53 1.23 4.88 5.79
CA VAL A 53 1.88 5.75 6.78
C VAL A 53 1.64 5.24 8.20
N VAL A 54 0.42 4.80 8.49
CA VAL A 54 0.06 4.23 9.80
C VAL A 54 0.78 2.91 10.02
N LEU A 55 0.79 2.02 9.03
CA LEU A 55 1.49 0.73 9.09
C LEU A 55 3.00 0.90 9.26
N ALA A 56 3.60 1.94 8.68
CA ALA A 56 5.01 2.26 8.93
C ALA A 56 5.25 2.58 10.42
N GLY A 57 4.34 3.32 11.06
CA GLY A 57 4.37 3.54 12.50
C GLY A 57 4.24 2.23 13.30
N PHE A 58 3.33 1.36 12.94
CA PHE A 58 3.15 0.04 13.58
C PHE A 58 4.37 -0.86 13.38
N ALA A 59 5.01 -0.81 12.21
CA ALA A 59 6.22 -1.58 11.90
C ALA A 59 7.35 -1.32 12.90
N THR A 60 7.47 -0.08 13.39
CA THR A 60 8.51 0.31 14.35
C THR A 60 8.23 -0.14 15.78
N ARG A 61 7.02 -0.56 16.09
CA ARG A 61 6.56 -0.93 17.44
C ARG A 61 6.23 -2.40 17.59
N THR A 62 6.27 -3.14 16.49
CA THR A 62 5.99 -4.59 16.45
C THR A 62 7.15 -5.32 15.80
N SER A 63 7.24 -6.62 16.08
CA SER A 63 8.31 -7.47 15.56
C SER A 63 7.82 -8.75 14.87
N ARG A 64 6.57 -9.10 15.06
CA ARG A 64 6.01 -10.39 14.64
C ARG A 64 4.72 -10.28 13.82
N LEU A 65 3.85 -9.31 14.13
CA LEU A 65 2.58 -9.14 13.44
C LEU A 65 2.78 -8.93 11.93
N THR A 66 2.02 -9.63 11.12
CA THR A 66 1.82 -9.24 9.71
C THR A 66 1.07 -7.92 9.68
N LEU A 67 1.56 -7.00 8.87
CA LEU A 67 0.99 -5.68 8.67
C LEU A 67 0.33 -5.64 7.30
N GLY A 68 -0.96 -5.45 7.24
CA GLY A 68 -1.70 -5.55 5.98
C GLY A 68 -2.61 -4.37 5.68
N THR A 69 -2.93 -4.20 4.41
CA THR A 69 -4.00 -3.30 3.97
C THR A 69 -5.23 -4.11 3.57
N ASP A 70 -6.41 -3.69 4.05
CA ASP A 70 -7.70 -4.31 3.76
C ASP A 70 -8.75 -3.24 3.43
N ILE A 71 -8.53 -2.54 2.39
CA ILE A 71 -7.60 -2.65 1.25
C ILE A 71 -7.16 -1.27 0.77
N LEU A 72 -6.09 -1.18 -0.03
CA LEU A 72 -5.75 0.02 -0.80
C LEU A 72 -6.61 0.12 -2.07
N VAL A 73 -7.02 1.34 -2.42
CA VAL A 73 -7.76 1.60 -3.65
C VAL A 73 -6.79 1.98 -4.77
N ALA A 74 -6.48 1.03 -5.64
CA ALA A 74 -5.47 1.19 -6.70
C ALA A 74 -5.64 2.45 -7.57
N ALA A 75 -6.89 2.87 -7.80
CA ALA A 75 -7.20 4.01 -8.66
C ALA A 75 -6.68 5.34 -8.12
N PHE A 76 -6.43 5.45 -6.82
CA PHE A 76 -6.00 6.67 -6.14
C PHE A 76 -4.47 6.82 -6.07
N HIS A 77 -3.74 5.78 -6.46
CA HIS A 77 -2.29 5.72 -6.36
C HIS A 77 -1.60 5.67 -7.72
N ASN A 78 -0.49 6.37 -7.84
CA ASN A 78 0.45 6.11 -8.92
C ASN A 78 1.14 4.75 -8.66
N PRO A 79 1.11 3.79 -9.59
CA PRO A 79 1.60 2.43 -9.36
C PRO A 79 3.11 2.37 -9.10
N VAL A 80 3.89 3.31 -9.63
CA VAL A 80 5.34 3.38 -9.35
C VAL A 80 5.56 3.82 -7.91
N ARG A 81 4.89 4.90 -7.50
CA ARG A 81 4.99 5.39 -6.12
C ARG A 81 4.50 4.36 -5.11
N LEU A 82 3.39 3.69 -5.42
CA LEU A 82 2.87 2.63 -4.57
C LEU A 82 3.83 1.45 -4.45
N ALA A 83 4.52 1.09 -5.54
CA ALA A 83 5.54 0.04 -5.52
C ALA A 83 6.74 0.41 -4.62
N GLU A 84 7.19 1.67 -4.69
CA GLU A 84 8.28 2.18 -3.84
C GLU A 84 7.89 2.19 -2.35
N ASP A 85 6.73 2.76 -2.04
CA ASP A 85 6.23 2.84 -0.66
C ASP A 85 5.99 1.45 -0.05
N ALA A 86 5.43 0.52 -0.83
CA ALA A 86 5.23 -0.87 -0.41
C ALA A 86 6.54 -1.60 -0.15
N ALA A 87 7.53 -1.44 -1.04
CA ALA A 87 8.85 -2.05 -0.87
C ALA A 87 9.57 -1.48 0.36
N LEU A 88 9.50 -0.16 0.57
CA LEU A 88 10.11 0.47 1.75
C LEU A 88 9.45 0.00 3.05
N LEU A 89 8.11 -0.09 3.07
CA LEU A 89 7.37 -0.59 4.23
C LEU A 89 7.70 -2.06 4.52
N ASP A 90 7.88 -2.88 3.47
CA ASP A 90 8.31 -4.27 3.64
C ASP A 90 9.70 -4.36 4.28
N VAL A 91 10.66 -3.56 3.84
CA VAL A 91 11.98 -3.43 4.46
C VAL A 91 11.87 -2.96 5.92
N MET A 92 11.10 -1.89 6.19
CA MET A 92 10.90 -1.35 7.55
C MET A 92 10.28 -2.37 8.50
N SER A 93 9.40 -3.20 7.99
CA SER A 93 8.72 -4.25 8.76
C SER A 93 9.55 -5.54 8.90
N GLY A 94 10.66 -5.68 8.16
CA GLY A 94 11.44 -6.92 8.10
C GLY A 94 10.72 -8.05 7.37
N GLY A 95 10.04 -7.74 6.26
CA GLY A 95 9.34 -8.73 5.41
C GLY A 95 7.97 -9.13 5.94
N ARG A 96 7.33 -8.31 6.77
CA ARG A 96 6.02 -8.60 7.39
C ARG A 96 4.84 -7.89 6.70
N PHE A 97 5.10 -7.11 5.66
CA PHE A 97 4.05 -6.38 4.97
C PHE A 97 3.27 -7.26 3.99
N THR A 98 1.97 -7.10 3.95
CA THR A 98 1.06 -7.73 2.99
C THR A 98 0.14 -6.67 2.40
N MET A 99 0.24 -6.46 1.09
CA MET A 99 -0.58 -5.48 0.41
C MET A 99 -1.87 -6.10 -0.13
N GLY A 100 -3.00 -5.76 0.48
CA GLY A 100 -4.32 -5.95 -0.11
C GLY A 100 -4.70 -4.75 -0.96
N ILE A 101 -5.20 -4.99 -2.17
CA ILE A 101 -5.48 -3.93 -3.14
C ILE A 101 -6.75 -4.23 -3.93
N ALA A 102 -7.55 -3.20 -4.21
CA ALA A 102 -8.79 -3.35 -4.99
C ALA A 102 -9.04 -2.19 -5.95
N ILE A 103 -10.10 -2.35 -6.75
CA ILE A 103 -10.48 -1.40 -7.80
C ILE A 103 -11.18 -0.15 -7.28
N GLY A 104 -11.68 -0.16 -6.04
CA GLY A 104 -12.55 0.89 -5.51
C GLY A 104 -13.98 0.85 -6.06
N TYR A 105 -14.90 1.53 -5.38
CA TYR A 105 -16.31 1.52 -5.74
C TYR A 105 -17.06 2.84 -5.48
N LYS A 106 -16.52 3.72 -4.65
CA LYS A 106 -17.22 4.89 -4.11
C LYS A 106 -17.03 6.11 -5.00
N PRO A 107 -18.08 6.60 -5.71
CA PRO A 107 -17.95 7.67 -6.71
C PRO A 107 -17.34 8.96 -6.17
N ASP A 108 -17.71 9.34 -4.94
CA ASP A 108 -17.24 10.58 -4.32
C ASP A 108 -15.72 10.55 -4.08
N GLU A 109 -15.17 9.42 -3.69
CA GLU A 109 -13.72 9.25 -3.54
C GLU A 109 -13.01 9.35 -4.89
N PHE A 110 -13.57 8.76 -5.95
CA PHE A 110 -13.02 8.88 -7.30
C PHE A 110 -13.00 10.34 -7.78
N LEU A 111 -14.04 11.10 -7.49
CA LEU A 111 -14.10 12.53 -7.83
C LEU A 111 -13.00 13.32 -7.11
N LEU A 112 -12.76 13.04 -5.83
CA LEU A 112 -11.73 13.72 -5.03
C LEU A 112 -10.32 13.50 -5.58
N TYR A 113 -10.06 12.32 -6.13
CA TYR A 113 -8.74 11.94 -6.64
C TYR A 113 -8.59 12.13 -8.15
N ASP A 114 -9.53 12.85 -8.79
CA ASP A 114 -9.56 13.00 -10.26
C ASP A 114 -9.39 11.66 -11.00
N ALA A 115 -9.96 10.61 -10.40
CA ALA A 115 -9.90 9.25 -10.91
C ALA A 115 -11.21 8.87 -11.58
N THR A 116 -11.17 7.94 -12.52
CA THR A 116 -12.36 7.46 -13.20
C THR A 116 -12.76 6.06 -12.76
N LEU A 117 -14.07 5.86 -12.56
CA LEU A 117 -14.64 4.54 -12.33
C LEU A 117 -14.56 3.64 -13.58
N GLU A 118 -14.47 4.26 -14.75
CA GLU A 118 -14.34 3.51 -15.99
C GLU A 118 -12.98 2.80 -16.05
N LYS A 119 -12.98 1.59 -16.58
CA LYS A 119 -11.77 0.78 -16.79
C LYS A 119 -10.91 0.56 -15.53
N ARG A 120 -11.47 0.77 -14.33
CA ARG A 120 -10.71 0.61 -13.07
C ARG A 120 -10.13 -0.80 -12.90
N GLY A 121 -10.81 -1.84 -13.40
CA GLY A 121 -10.28 -3.21 -13.43
C GLY A 121 -9.03 -3.35 -14.29
N ALA A 122 -9.10 -2.88 -15.54
CA ALA A 122 -7.94 -2.89 -16.44
C ALA A 122 -6.77 -2.04 -15.90
N ARG A 123 -7.07 -0.90 -15.25
CA ARG A 123 -6.05 -0.08 -14.58
C ARG A 123 -5.39 -0.81 -13.41
N LEU A 124 -6.17 -1.54 -12.61
CA LEU A 124 -5.60 -2.37 -11.54
C LEU A 124 -4.70 -3.47 -12.09
N GLU A 125 -5.14 -4.19 -13.14
CA GLU A 125 -4.34 -5.24 -13.79
C GLU A 125 -3.02 -4.68 -14.32
N ALA A 126 -3.06 -3.56 -15.05
CA ALA A 126 -1.86 -2.90 -15.56
C ALA A 126 -0.95 -2.39 -14.43
N GLY A 127 -1.53 -1.80 -13.38
CA GLY A 127 -0.78 -1.34 -12.20
C GLY A 127 -0.09 -2.48 -11.46
N LEU A 128 -0.78 -3.60 -11.25
CA LEU A 128 -0.20 -4.80 -10.61
C LEU A 128 0.92 -5.40 -11.44
N ALA A 129 0.75 -5.46 -12.76
CA ALA A 129 1.79 -5.96 -13.66
C ALA A 129 3.04 -5.08 -13.59
N LEU A 130 2.86 -3.75 -13.59
CA LEU A 130 3.95 -2.79 -13.46
C LEU A 130 4.66 -2.89 -12.10
N MET A 131 3.91 -2.90 -10.99
CA MET A 131 4.49 -3.04 -9.66
C MET A 131 5.31 -4.33 -9.52
N LYS A 132 4.78 -5.47 -10.00
CA LYS A 132 5.53 -6.74 -10.01
C LYS A 132 6.82 -6.64 -10.84
N ALA A 133 6.76 -6.02 -12.02
CA ALA A 133 7.94 -5.84 -12.84
C ALA A 133 8.99 -4.96 -12.14
N LEU A 134 8.57 -3.87 -11.50
CA LEU A 134 9.45 -2.99 -10.73
C LEU A 134 10.16 -3.70 -9.57
N TRP A 135 9.55 -4.69 -8.96
CA TRP A 135 10.15 -5.46 -7.86
C TRP A 135 11.06 -6.60 -8.31
N THR A 136 10.92 -7.06 -9.57
CA THR A 136 11.55 -8.32 -10.01
C THR A 136 12.47 -8.20 -11.22
N GLN A 137 12.50 -7.04 -11.88
CA GLN A 137 13.26 -6.84 -13.13
C GLN A 137 14.21 -5.65 -13.02
N ASP A 138 15.40 -5.76 -13.59
CA ASP A 138 16.40 -4.68 -13.62
C ASP A 138 16.00 -3.51 -14.52
N GLY A 139 15.14 -3.74 -15.50
CA GLY A 139 14.61 -2.72 -16.41
C GLY A 139 13.15 -2.98 -16.77
N VAL A 140 12.34 -1.93 -16.79
CA VAL A 140 10.93 -2.02 -17.15
C VAL A 140 10.60 -1.09 -18.30
N LEU A 141 10.30 -1.68 -19.48
CA LEU A 141 9.83 -0.95 -20.64
C LEU A 141 8.32 -0.75 -20.56
N LEU A 142 7.91 0.52 -20.55
CA LEU A 142 6.49 0.89 -20.61
C LEU A 142 6.10 1.19 -22.06
N GLY A 143 5.04 0.54 -22.52
CA GLY A 143 4.51 0.78 -23.85
C GLY A 143 4.02 2.22 -24.04
N THR A 144 3.82 2.62 -25.30
CA THR A 144 3.38 3.98 -25.68
C THR A 144 2.02 4.38 -25.08
N ALA A 145 1.22 3.42 -24.65
CA ALA A 145 -0.03 3.64 -23.94
C ALA A 145 0.14 3.81 -22.41
N SER A 146 1.36 3.81 -21.91
CA SER A 146 1.62 4.00 -20.50
C SER A 146 1.23 5.41 -20.04
N PRO A 147 0.61 5.54 -18.88
CA PRO A 147 0.13 6.83 -18.38
C PRO A 147 1.25 7.83 -18.03
N SER A 148 2.51 7.43 -18.07
CA SER A 148 3.59 8.30 -17.65
C SER A 148 4.80 8.23 -18.57
N THR A 149 4.98 9.28 -19.37
CA THR A 149 6.21 9.50 -20.16
C THR A 149 7.44 9.57 -19.26
N MET A 150 7.34 10.24 -18.11
CA MET A 150 8.44 10.33 -17.13
C MET A 150 8.88 8.96 -16.61
N VAL A 151 7.94 8.08 -16.28
CA VAL A 151 8.27 6.71 -15.82
C VAL A 151 8.93 5.92 -16.91
N ARG A 152 8.46 6.08 -18.15
CA ARG A 152 9.08 5.45 -19.31
C ARG A 152 10.50 5.95 -19.52
N GLU A 153 10.72 7.26 -19.57
CA GLU A 153 12.04 7.87 -19.74
C GLU A 153 13.00 7.41 -18.64
N TRP A 154 12.57 7.41 -17.41
CA TRP A 154 13.38 6.97 -16.27
C TRP A 154 13.75 5.47 -16.35
N ARG A 155 12.92 4.64 -16.99
CA ARG A 155 13.15 3.20 -17.12
C ARG A 155 13.89 2.83 -18.41
N ASP A 156 13.64 3.56 -19.49
CA ASP A 156 14.29 3.34 -20.77
C ASP A 156 15.78 3.78 -20.74
N GLU A 157 16.09 4.78 -19.91
CA GLU A 157 17.45 5.28 -19.70
C GLU A 157 17.75 5.26 -18.18
N PRO A 158 17.95 4.09 -17.58
CA PRO A 158 18.38 4.07 -16.20
C PRO A 158 19.72 4.80 -16.11
N PRO A 159 19.92 5.69 -15.12
CA PRO A 159 21.20 6.35 -14.93
C PRO A 159 22.30 5.29 -14.88
N ALA A 160 23.38 5.52 -15.62
CA ALA A 160 24.53 4.63 -15.56
C ALA A 160 24.98 4.50 -14.12
N ALA A 161 25.37 3.30 -13.69
CA ALA A 161 25.79 3.05 -12.31
C ALA A 161 26.91 3.98 -11.81
N GLU A 162 27.59 4.68 -12.72
CA GLU A 162 28.59 5.71 -12.47
C GLU A 162 27.99 7.08 -12.11
N GLU A 163 26.73 7.36 -12.49
CA GLU A 163 26.03 8.62 -12.19
C GLU A 163 25.32 8.60 -10.82
N LEU A 164 25.27 7.44 -10.18
CA LEU A 164 24.69 7.23 -8.85
C LEU A 164 25.71 7.30 -7.71
N LYS A 165 26.94 7.76 -7.97
CA LYS A 165 28.00 7.92 -6.96
C LYS A 165 28.07 9.32 -6.39
#